data_42fd71e6f166676055590f2edf0ff2f7
#
_entry.id   42fd71e6f166676055590f2edf0ff2f7
#
_cell.length_a   1.000
_cell.length_b   1.000
_cell.length_c   1.000
_cell.angle_alpha   90.00
_cell.angle_beta   90.00
_cell.angle_gamma   90.00
#
_symmetry.space_group_name_H-M   'P 1'
#
loop_
_entity.id
_entity.type
_entity.pdbx_description
1 polymer ?
#
loop_
_entity_poly.entity_id
_entity_poly.type
_entity_poly.pdbx_seq_one_letter_code
_entity_poly.pdbx_strand_id
1 'polypeptide(L)'
;MRLFTAIQPLPGFRAALEDLQQRLREAGVTGKYREPDGLHLTLAFIGEWPEDITELLPVVQKPFCVTLSHLGIFPEANVLWAGVEPCEELDLLAKQVRHCLADAGIPFDRKSFSPHITLARKPFVPEKVILSEIQVPRVSMIVDDVSLYRSDRGKDGMVYTVIGSSSENAEW
;
A
#
# COMPACT_ATOMS: atom_id res chain seq x y z
N MET A 1 -14.54 -11.76 -6.41
CA MET A 1 -14.05 -10.63 -5.56
C MET A 1 -12.77 -10.06 -6.15
N ARG A 2 -12.61 -8.78 -6.12
CA ARG A 2 -11.37 -8.14 -6.54
C ARG A 2 -10.43 -8.02 -5.34
N LEU A 3 -9.34 -8.77 -5.38
CA LEU A 3 -8.45 -8.96 -4.22
C LEU A 3 -7.06 -8.39 -4.44
N PHE A 4 -6.43 -7.99 -3.35
CA PHE A 4 -5.00 -7.70 -3.29
C PHE A 4 -4.50 -7.91 -1.86
N THR A 5 -3.20 -8.13 -1.73
CA THR A 5 -2.55 -8.25 -0.42
C THR A 5 -1.76 -6.98 -0.14
N ALA A 6 -1.79 -6.53 1.09
CA ALA A 6 -1.15 -5.28 1.46
C ALA A 6 -0.82 -5.22 2.94
N ILE A 7 0.01 -4.24 3.28
CA ILE A 7 0.30 -3.87 4.66
C ILE A 7 -0.60 -2.69 5.03
N GLN A 8 -1.30 -2.80 6.14
CA GLN A 8 -2.08 -1.70 6.69
C GLN A 8 -1.17 -0.73 7.43
N PRO A 9 -1.29 0.59 7.16
CA PRO A 9 -0.59 1.56 8.01
C PRO A 9 -1.12 1.51 9.44
N LEU A 10 -0.21 1.45 10.40
CA LEU A 10 -0.57 1.61 11.81
C LEU A 10 -1.01 3.07 12.06
N PRO A 11 -1.76 3.34 13.15
CA PRO A 11 -2.36 4.67 13.35
C PRO A 11 -1.39 5.85 13.24
N GLY A 12 -0.21 5.76 13.83
CA GLY A 12 0.80 6.84 13.75
C GLY A 12 1.35 7.04 12.34
N PHE A 13 1.58 5.96 11.62
CA PHE A 13 2.05 6.01 10.24
C PHE A 13 0.95 6.53 9.31
N ARG A 14 -0.29 6.11 9.53
CA ARG A 14 -1.44 6.60 8.77
C ARG A 14 -1.63 8.10 8.99
N ALA A 15 -1.50 8.58 10.23
CA ALA A 15 -1.58 10.01 10.54
C ALA A 15 -0.50 10.80 9.79
N ALA A 16 0.71 10.26 9.67
CA ALA A 16 1.79 10.88 8.90
C ALA A 16 1.45 10.94 7.40
N LEU A 17 0.82 9.91 6.87
CA LEU A 17 0.37 9.90 5.46
C LEU A 17 -0.72 10.95 5.22
N GLU A 18 -1.66 11.08 6.13
CA GLU A 18 -2.72 12.09 6.06
C GLU A 18 -2.15 13.51 6.16
N ASP A 19 -1.16 13.71 7.04
CA ASP A 19 -0.45 14.97 7.15
C ASP A 19 0.27 15.32 5.85
N LEU A 20 0.89 14.32 5.23
CA LEU A 20 1.56 14.49 3.94
C LEU A 20 0.56 14.87 2.83
N GLN A 21 -0.61 14.23 2.81
CA GLN A 21 -1.69 14.61 1.88
C GLN A 21 -2.10 16.08 2.10
N GLN A 22 -2.20 16.51 3.35
CA GLN A 22 -2.56 17.88 3.66
C GLN A 22 -1.49 18.87 3.22
N ARG A 23 -0.22 18.55 3.42
CA ARG A 23 0.91 19.37 2.93
C ARG A 23 0.88 19.53 1.43
N LEU A 24 0.53 18.47 0.71
CA LEU A 24 0.38 18.49 -0.75
C LEU A 24 -0.77 19.41 -1.17
N ARG A 25 -1.91 19.31 -0.50
CA ARG A 25 -3.06 20.20 -0.79
C ARG A 25 -2.69 21.67 -0.54
N GLU A 26 -2.03 21.96 0.55
CA GLU A 26 -1.59 23.33 0.89
C GLU A 26 -0.61 23.88 -0.12
N ALA A 27 0.21 23.01 -0.72
CA ALA A 27 1.13 23.41 -1.79
C ALA A 27 0.44 23.64 -3.13
N GLY A 28 -0.84 23.27 -3.25
CA GLY A 28 -1.61 23.44 -4.48
C GLY A 28 -1.71 22.19 -5.35
N VAL A 29 -1.27 21.03 -4.86
CA VAL A 29 -1.41 19.77 -5.58
C VAL A 29 -2.84 19.28 -5.45
N THR A 30 -3.53 19.14 -6.57
CA THR A 30 -4.91 18.65 -6.62
C THR A 30 -4.96 17.23 -7.15
N GLY A 31 -6.07 16.56 -6.97
CA GLY A 31 -6.26 15.18 -7.40
C GLY A 31 -7.35 14.49 -6.58
N LYS A 32 -7.51 13.20 -6.82
CA LYS A 32 -8.42 12.38 -6.02
C LYS A 32 -7.62 11.73 -4.90
N TYR A 33 -7.55 12.42 -3.77
CA TYR A 33 -6.84 11.91 -2.59
C TYR A 33 -7.55 10.70 -2.01
N ARG A 34 -6.74 9.71 -1.60
CA ARG A 34 -7.26 8.52 -0.92
C ARG A 34 -7.81 8.88 0.45
N GLU A 35 -8.95 8.27 0.79
CA GLU A 35 -9.48 8.32 2.14
C GLU A 35 -8.56 7.52 3.07
N PRO A 36 -8.58 7.77 4.40
CA PRO A 36 -7.70 7.05 5.32
C PRO A 36 -7.76 5.54 5.21
N ASP A 37 -8.94 4.96 5.04
CA ASP A 37 -9.12 3.51 4.90
C ASP A 37 -8.56 2.96 3.59
N GLY A 38 -8.28 3.82 2.63
CA GLY A 38 -7.70 3.45 1.35
C GLY A 38 -6.17 3.51 1.31
N LEU A 39 -5.54 4.02 2.36
CA LEU A 39 -4.08 4.09 2.44
C LEU A 39 -3.53 2.70 2.79
N HIS A 40 -2.69 2.16 1.91
CA HIS A 40 -2.10 0.84 2.11
C HIS A 40 -0.85 0.68 1.24
N LEU A 41 0.02 -0.25 1.62
CA LEU A 41 1.20 -0.62 0.83
C LEU A 41 0.94 -1.99 0.20
N THR A 42 0.65 -2.01 -1.08
CA THR A 42 0.33 -3.25 -1.81
C THR A 42 1.56 -4.14 -1.97
N LEU A 43 1.42 -5.42 -1.66
CA LEU A 43 2.45 -6.44 -1.86
C LEU A 43 2.21 -7.23 -3.15
N ALA A 44 0.96 -7.57 -3.43
CA ALA A 44 0.58 -8.27 -4.65
C ALA A 44 -0.86 -7.93 -5.03
N PHE A 45 -1.07 -7.63 -6.29
CA PHE A 45 -2.41 -7.38 -6.83
C PHE A 45 -2.90 -8.65 -7.55
N ILE A 46 -4.01 -9.20 -7.10
CA ILE A 46 -4.57 -10.46 -7.61
C ILE A 46 -5.61 -10.19 -8.70
N GLY A 47 -6.51 -9.26 -8.47
CA GLY A 47 -7.66 -9.01 -9.33
C GLY A 47 -8.83 -9.91 -8.97
N GLU A 48 -9.66 -10.24 -9.96
CA GLU A 48 -10.85 -11.06 -9.71
C GLU A 48 -10.46 -12.49 -9.31
N TRP A 49 -10.96 -12.92 -8.16
CA TRP A 49 -10.78 -14.26 -7.64
C TRP A 49 -12.01 -14.65 -6.82
N PRO A 50 -12.52 -15.89 -6.97
CA PRO A 50 -13.80 -16.26 -6.35
C PRO A 50 -13.74 -16.56 -4.84
N GLU A 51 -12.55 -16.88 -4.32
CA GLU A 51 -12.42 -17.42 -2.96
C GLU A 51 -11.60 -16.50 -2.06
N ASP A 52 -11.87 -16.58 -0.75
CA ASP A 52 -11.03 -15.99 0.28
C ASP A 52 -9.75 -16.81 0.37
N ILE A 53 -8.59 -16.16 0.25
CA ILE A 53 -7.28 -16.80 0.25
C ILE A 53 -6.44 -16.44 1.47
N THR A 54 -7.07 -15.96 2.53
CA THR A 54 -6.38 -15.56 3.77
C THR A 54 -5.45 -16.67 4.28
N GLU A 55 -5.89 -17.93 4.20
CA GLU A 55 -5.12 -19.07 4.68
C GLU A 55 -3.78 -19.28 3.95
N LEU A 56 -3.62 -18.69 2.77
CA LEU A 56 -2.39 -18.79 1.97
C LEU A 56 -1.37 -17.72 2.33
N LEU A 57 -1.75 -16.70 3.09
CA LEU A 57 -0.85 -15.61 3.41
C LEU A 57 0.23 -16.05 4.39
N PRO A 58 1.51 -15.71 4.11
CA PRO A 58 2.59 -16.05 5.01
C PRO A 58 2.53 -15.25 6.31
N VAL A 59 2.78 -15.91 7.43
CA VAL A 59 2.90 -15.25 8.74
C VAL A 59 4.24 -14.52 8.79
N VAL A 60 4.22 -13.28 9.26
CA VAL A 60 5.45 -12.50 9.44
C VAL A 60 6.15 -13.04 10.69
N GLN A 61 7.23 -13.79 10.50
CA GLN A 61 7.97 -14.45 11.59
C GLN A 61 8.78 -13.44 12.42
N LYS A 62 9.42 -12.50 11.73
CA LYS A 62 10.24 -11.46 12.37
C LYS A 62 9.70 -10.09 11.95
N PRO A 63 9.02 -9.39 12.85
CA PRO A 63 8.60 -8.02 12.57
C PRO A 63 9.79 -7.13 12.20
N PHE A 64 9.55 -6.18 11.33
CA PHE A 64 10.57 -5.24 10.87
C PHE A 64 9.97 -3.84 10.71
N CYS A 65 10.83 -2.83 10.60
CA CYS A 65 10.39 -1.45 10.44
C CYS A 65 10.42 -1.02 8.99
N VAL A 66 9.41 -0.22 8.59
CA VAL A 66 9.45 0.57 7.36
C VAL A 66 9.38 2.04 7.74
N THR A 67 10.11 2.87 7.02
CA THR A 67 10.22 4.31 7.31
C THR A 67 9.81 5.11 6.10
N LEU A 68 8.86 6.03 6.30
CA LEU A 68 8.40 6.94 5.26
C LEU A 68 9.55 7.81 4.78
N SER A 69 9.68 8.00 3.46
CA SER A 69 10.89 8.60 2.91
C SER A 69 10.65 9.75 1.92
N HIS A 70 9.92 9.49 0.85
CA HIS A 70 9.86 10.42 -0.28
C HIS A 70 8.54 10.34 -1.03
N LEU A 71 8.35 11.29 -1.95
CA LEU A 71 7.20 11.34 -2.86
C LEU A 71 7.63 10.96 -4.26
N GLY A 72 6.70 10.45 -5.04
CA GLY A 72 6.89 10.19 -6.45
C GLY A 72 5.59 10.13 -7.21
N ILE A 73 5.71 10.08 -8.53
CA ILE A 73 4.58 9.93 -9.44
C ILE A 73 4.89 8.80 -10.41
N PHE A 74 3.90 7.93 -10.62
CA PHE A 74 3.92 6.99 -11.73
C PHE A 74 3.10 7.61 -12.86
N PRO A 75 3.75 8.20 -13.89
CA PRO A 75 3.00 8.91 -14.94
C PRO A 75 2.02 8.02 -15.69
N GLU A 76 2.42 6.78 -15.97
CA GLU A 76 1.58 5.84 -16.73
C GLU A 76 0.32 5.45 -15.96
N ALA A 77 0.44 5.22 -14.67
CA ALA A 77 -0.70 4.89 -13.80
C ALA A 77 -1.43 6.13 -13.32
N ASN A 78 -0.84 7.31 -13.50
CA ASN A 78 -1.38 8.59 -13.07
C ASN A 78 -1.70 8.60 -11.57
N VAL A 79 -0.71 8.24 -10.75
CA VAL A 79 -0.81 8.23 -9.29
C VAL A 79 0.35 8.95 -8.64
N LEU A 80 0.04 9.67 -7.56
CA LEU A 80 0.98 10.30 -6.66
C LEU A 80 1.11 9.41 -5.43
N TRP A 81 2.34 9.08 -5.04
CA TRP A 81 2.59 8.09 -3.99
C TRP A 81 3.66 8.55 -3.01
N ALA A 82 3.62 7.96 -1.82
CA ALA A 82 4.68 8.06 -0.83
C ALA A 82 5.50 6.78 -0.85
N GLY A 83 6.83 6.92 -0.82
CA GLY A 83 7.76 5.82 -0.75
C GLY A 83 8.34 5.65 0.65
N VAL A 84 8.99 4.52 0.84
CA VAL A 84 9.67 4.17 2.09
C VAL A 84 11.17 4.01 1.83
N GLU A 85 11.97 4.07 2.87
CA GLU A 85 13.40 3.79 2.75
C GLU A 85 13.61 2.37 2.23
N PRO A 86 14.73 2.11 1.51
CA PRO A 86 15.06 0.75 1.09
C PRO A 86 15.00 -0.20 2.29
N CYS A 87 14.28 -1.32 2.11
CA CYS A 87 14.03 -2.28 3.18
C CYS A 87 14.05 -3.69 2.60
N GLU A 88 15.12 -4.42 2.87
CA GLU A 88 15.30 -5.78 2.37
C GLU A 88 14.19 -6.71 2.87
N GLU A 89 13.81 -6.58 4.15
CA GLU A 89 12.77 -7.41 4.75
C GLU A 89 11.43 -7.20 4.06
N LEU A 90 11.12 -5.98 3.64
CA LEU A 90 9.89 -5.67 2.90
C LEU A 90 9.91 -6.34 1.52
N ASP A 91 11.04 -6.24 0.82
CA ASP A 91 11.20 -6.87 -0.50
C ASP A 91 11.06 -8.39 -0.40
N LEU A 92 11.64 -9.00 0.63
CA LEU A 92 11.52 -10.42 0.89
C LEU A 92 10.10 -10.83 1.23
N LEU A 93 9.39 -10.03 2.01
CA LEU A 93 7.99 -10.30 2.34
C LEU A 93 7.11 -10.30 1.08
N ALA A 94 7.28 -9.30 0.21
CA ALA A 94 6.54 -9.24 -1.04
C ALA A 94 6.83 -10.47 -1.92
N LYS A 95 8.09 -10.88 -1.99
CA LYS A 95 8.51 -12.07 -2.72
C LYS A 95 7.88 -13.32 -2.14
N GLN A 96 7.84 -13.44 -0.81
CA GLN A 96 7.25 -14.58 -0.13
C GLN A 96 5.75 -14.68 -0.38
N VAL A 97 5.03 -13.55 -0.33
CA VAL A 97 3.59 -13.49 -0.63
C VAL A 97 3.35 -13.96 -2.07
N ARG A 98 4.11 -13.43 -3.02
CA ARG A 98 3.97 -13.79 -4.44
C ARG A 98 4.29 -15.26 -4.69
N HIS A 99 5.26 -15.80 -3.98
CA HIS A 99 5.61 -17.22 -4.06
C HIS A 99 4.46 -18.10 -3.57
N CYS A 100 3.85 -17.75 -2.44
CA CYS A 100 2.68 -18.48 -1.93
C CYS A 100 1.51 -18.47 -2.91
N LEU A 101 1.26 -17.32 -3.56
CA LEU A 101 0.21 -17.22 -4.57
C LEU A 101 0.53 -18.06 -5.79
N ALA A 102 1.76 -18.01 -6.28
CA ALA A 102 2.19 -18.79 -7.44
C ALA A 102 2.06 -20.31 -7.18
N ASP A 103 2.50 -20.77 -6.00
CA ASP A 103 2.40 -22.17 -5.60
C ASP A 103 0.95 -22.65 -5.55
N ALA A 104 0.03 -21.78 -5.18
CA ALA A 104 -1.39 -22.11 -5.12
C ALA A 104 -2.10 -21.93 -6.47
N GLY A 105 -1.39 -21.55 -7.52
CA GLY A 105 -1.97 -21.33 -8.84
C GLY A 105 -2.82 -20.05 -8.95
N ILE A 106 -2.62 -19.10 -8.05
CA ILE A 106 -3.38 -17.84 -8.06
C ILE A 106 -2.61 -16.81 -8.88
N PRO A 107 -3.21 -16.29 -9.97
CA PRO A 107 -2.55 -15.27 -10.78
C PRO A 107 -2.46 -13.94 -10.02
N PHE A 108 -1.42 -13.19 -10.30
CA PHE A 108 -1.22 -11.85 -9.77
C PHE A 108 -0.43 -11.00 -10.76
N ASP A 109 -0.47 -9.68 -10.60
CA ASP A 109 0.29 -8.76 -11.44
C ASP A 109 1.79 -9.05 -11.25
N ARG A 110 2.49 -9.36 -12.35
CA ARG A 110 3.89 -9.79 -12.36
C ARG A 110 4.88 -8.64 -12.46
N LYS A 111 4.42 -7.39 -12.41
CA LYS A 111 5.34 -6.25 -12.41
C LYS A 111 6.29 -6.32 -11.22
N SER A 112 7.52 -5.84 -11.42
CA SER A 112 8.50 -5.77 -10.34
C SER A 112 7.94 -5.01 -9.14
N PHE A 113 8.20 -5.53 -7.95
CA PHE A 113 7.74 -4.89 -6.73
C PHE A 113 8.45 -3.55 -6.52
N SER A 114 7.67 -2.49 -6.44
CA SER A 114 8.14 -1.14 -6.14
C SER A 114 7.28 -0.61 -4.98
N PRO A 115 7.80 -0.65 -3.74
CA PRO A 115 6.98 -0.30 -2.58
C PRO A 115 6.54 1.15 -2.61
N HIS A 116 5.24 1.37 -2.50
CA HIS A 116 4.65 2.71 -2.48
C HIS A 116 3.28 2.67 -1.83
N ILE A 117 2.85 3.83 -1.35
CA ILE A 117 1.51 4.04 -0.82
C ILE A 117 0.87 5.14 -1.66
N THR A 118 -0.18 4.80 -2.40
CA THR A 118 -0.88 5.79 -3.22
C THR A 118 -1.57 6.81 -2.33
N LEU A 119 -1.26 8.09 -2.55
CA LEU A 119 -1.86 9.22 -1.84
C LEU A 119 -3.02 9.83 -2.61
N ALA A 120 -2.89 9.91 -3.94
CA ALA A 120 -3.90 10.50 -4.79
C ALA A 120 -3.83 9.89 -6.20
N ARG A 121 -4.99 9.80 -6.82
CA ARG A 121 -5.12 9.46 -8.25
C ARG A 121 -5.36 10.73 -9.04
N LYS A 122 -4.96 10.71 -10.31
CA LYS A 122 -5.13 11.85 -11.24
C LYS A 122 -4.58 13.14 -10.64
N PRO A 123 -3.32 13.13 -10.15
CA PRO A 123 -2.75 14.32 -9.53
C PRO A 123 -2.47 15.39 -10.56
N PHE A 124 -2.68 16.65 -10.19
CA PHE A 124 -2.18 17.81 -10.91
C PHE A 124 -1.19 18.55 -10.00
N VAL A 125 0.05 18.59 -10.44
CA VAL A 125 1.12 19.29 -9.71
C VAL A 125 1.40 20.60 -10.44
N PRO A 126 1.13 21.75 -9.82
CA PRO A 126 1.42 23.05 -10.46
C PRO A 126 2.92 23.15 -10.79
N GLU A 127 3.23 23.85 -11.88
CA GLU A 127 4.62 24.01 -12.34
C GLU A 127 5.56 24.57 -11.29
N LYS A 128 5.06 25.45 -10.43
CA LYS A 128 5.83 26.06 -9.35
C LYS A 128 6.14 25.09 -8.20
N VAL A 129 5.48 23.94 -8.13
CA VAL A 129 5.63 22.96 -7.04
C VAL A 129 6.68 21.93 -7.43
N ILE A 130 7.67 21.78 -6.56
CA ILE A 130 8.71 20.76 -6.71
C ILE A 130 8.48 19.73 -5.61
N LEU A 131 8.07 18.51 -5.99
CA LEU A 131 7.72 17.46 -5.03
C LEU A 131 8.84 17.11 -4.06
N SER A 132 10.08 17.12 -4.54
CA SER A 132 11.26 16.83 -3.70
C SER A 132 11.50 17.87 -2.61
N GLU A 133 10.90 19.04 -2.71
CA GLU A 133 10.99 20.10 -1.70
C GLU A 133 9.90 20.01 -0.64
N ILE A 134 8.88 19.18 -0.87
CA ILE A 134 7.84 18.95 0.14
C ILE A 134 8.43 18.05 1.21
N GLN A 135 8.40 18.53 2.43
CA GLN A 135 8.93 17.78 3.56
C GLN A 135 8.04 16.60 3.91
N VAL A 136 8.62 15.40 3.86
CA VAL A 136 7.94 14.16 4.21
C VAL A 136 8.21 13.86 5.68
N PRO A 137 7.16 13.64 6.50
CA PRO A 137 7.37 13.26 7.89
C PRO A 137 8.19 11.95 7.98
N ARG A 138 9.27 11.98 8.78
CA ARG A 138 10.10 10.79 8.96
C ARG A 138 9.51 9.94 10.08
N VAL A 139 8.59 9.07 9.72
CA VAL A 139 7.88 8.20 10.66
C VAL A 139 8.07 6.76 10.24
N SER A 140 8.28 5.89 11.22
CA SER A 140 8.43 4.46 11.00
C SER A 140 7.25 3.70 11.62
N MET A 141 6.99 2.51 11.10
CA MET A 141 6.07 1.57 11.73
C MET A 141 6.64 0.16 11.69
N ILE A 142 6.18 -0.67 12.60
CA ILE A 142 6.52 -2.09 12.60
C ILE A 142 5.54 -2.82 11.69
N VAL A 143 6.08 -3.66 10.81
CA VAL A 143 5.31 -4.57 9.97
C VAL A 143 5.33 -5.94 10.63
N ASP A 144 4.17 -6.41 11.05
CA ASP A 144 4.00 -7.72 11.69
C ASP A 144 2.86 -8.55 11.09
N ASP A 145 2.25 -8.04 10.03
CA ASP A 145 1.05 -8.66 9.46
C ASP A 145 0.91 -8.35 7.97
N VAL A 146 0.25 -9.26 7.26
CA VAL A 146 -0.16 -9.07 5.87
C VAL A 146 -1.67 -9.17 5.83
N SER A 147 -2.32 -8.21 5.19
CA SER A 147 -3.78 -8.19 5.07
C SER A 147 -4.22 -8.59 3.67
N LEU A 148 -5.34 -9.29 3.62
CA LEU A 148 -6.07 -9.52 2.38
C LEU A 148 -7.16 -8.47 2.28
N TYR A 149 -7.11 -7.71 1.19
CA TYR A 149 -8.09 -6.67 0.90
C TYR A 149 -9.01 -7.08 -0.23
N ARG A 150 -10.23 -6.64 -0.11
CA ARG A 150 -11.22 -6.66 -1.18
C ARG A 150 -11.51 -5.22 -1.59
N SER A 151 -11.51 -4.96 -2.90
CA SER A 151 -11.93 -3.66 -3.41
C SER A 151 -13.28 -3.78 -4.11
N ASP A 152 -14.17 -2.87 -3.79
CA ASP A 152 -15.50 -2.78 -4.38
C ASP A 152 -15.71 -1.36 -4.91
N ARG A 153 -16.49 -1.25 -5.98
CA ARG A 153 -16.88 0.06 -6.50
C ARG A 153 -18.02 0.59 -5.66
N GLY A 154 -17.76 1.68 -4.95
CA GLY A 154 -18.75 2.36 -4.13
C GLY A 154 -19.35 3.57 -4.84
N LYS A 155 -20.27 4.25 -4.14
CA LYS A 155 -20.97 5.42 -4.64
C LYS A 155 -20.02 6.59 -4.93
N ASP A 156 -19.04 6.80 -4.06
CA ASP A 156 -18.10 7.92 -4.13
C ASP A 156 -16.67 7.50 -4.48
N GLY A 157 -16.50 6.33 -5.08
CA GLY A 157 -15.21 5.78 -5.45
C GLY A 157 -15.02 4.35 -4.96
N MET A 158 -13.77 3.89 -4.94
CA MET A 158 -13.45 2.53 -4.50
C MET A 158 -13.54 2.41 -2.98
N VAL A 159 -14.10 1.30 -2.52
CA VAL A 159 -14.17 0.95 -1.10
C VAL A 159 -13.23 -0.23 -0.88
N TYR A 160 -12.34 -0.10 0.09
CA TYR A 160 -11.36 -1.12 0.44
C TYR A 160 -11.71 -1.73 1.80
N THR A 161 -11.85 -3.05 1.82
CA THR A 161 -12.23 -3.79 3.03
C THR A 161 -11.19 -4.86 3.31
N VAL A 162 -10.67 -4.89 4.54
CA VAL A 162 -9.81 -6.00 4.99
C VAL A 162 -10.71 -7.19 5.30
N ILE A 163 -10.47 -8.30 4.62
CA ILE A 163 -11.26 -9.52 4.81
C ILE A 163 -10.51 -10.64 5.50
N GLY A 164 -9.22 -10.46 5.70
CA GLY A 164 -8.40 -11.43 6.41
C GLY A 164 -7.00 -10.93 6.69
N SER A 165 -6.28 -11.64 7.53
CA SER A 165 -4.96 -11.26 8.00
C SER A 165 -4.10 -12.50 8.18
N SER A 166 -2.80 -12.39 7.84
CA SER A 166 -1.86 -13.51 7.97
C SER A 166 -1.69 -13.96 9.43
N SER A 167 -1.94 -13.08 10.40
CA SER A 167 -1.88 -13.43 11.82
C SER A 167 -2.89 -14.52 12.20
N GLU A 168 -3.97 -14.67 11.43
CA GLU A 168 -4.95 -15.75 11.63
C GLU A 168 -4.36 -17.13 11.37
N ASN A 169 -3.24 -17.20 10.64
CA ASN A 169 -2.55 -18.44 10.28
C ASN A 169 -1.44 -18.80 11.27
N ALA A 170 -1.22 -17.97 12.30
CA ALA A 170 -0.17 -18.23 13.28
C ALA A 170 -0.49 -19.49 14.10
N GLU A 171 0.50 -20.36 14.29
CA GLU A 171 0.39 -21.53 15.16
C GLU A 171 0.73 -21.12 16.58
N TRP A 172 -0.10 -21.56 17.54
CA TRP A 172 0.05 -21.28 18.98
C TRP A 172 0.54 -22.51 19.72
#